data_ee4feb836821624201e6952b36ffa4d1
#
_entry.id   ee4feb836821624201e6952b36ffa4d1
#
_cell.length_a   1.000
_cell.length_b   1.000
_cell.length_c   1.000
_cell.angle_alpha   90.00
_cell.angle_beta   90.00
_cell.angle_gamma   90.00
#
_symmetry.space_group_name_H-M   'P 1'
#
loop_
_entity.id
_entity.type
_entity.pdbx_description
1 polymer ?
#
loop_
_entity_poly.entity_id
_entity_poly.type
_entity_poly.pdbx_seq_one_letter_code
_entity_poly.pdbx_strand_id
1 'polypeptide(L)'
;MIRGISALFSVVLLTAALTSPPADACTSMLVAKGATTDGGTLITYNADAHELYGELYYTPAGRHRPGAQRDIIEWDTGKHLGRIPQAPATYTVVGNMNEHQLTIAESTFTGRKELEAPAGIVDYGSLIYITLGRAKTAREAITVMTSLVAEHGYASTGESFSIADPNEVWLMEMIGKGAGNKGAVWVARRLPEGHLAAHANHARIRQFPLDEPDTTLYSPDVISFARDRGWYSGADKDFSFADTYNPLDFEAQRFSEARVWSIYRRAAPSLGLGPEYADGSAPARRLPLWIKPDRKLSVQDAMALMRDHFEGTPLDLSKDVGAGPYALPYRWRPLTWVVDGKTYLNERAISTQQTGFTFVAQMRAWLPDPVGGVLWFGVDDTAMTVYTPMYAGIRAVPRNFAQGVADRGTFSWDSSFWVFNWVANQAYARWSDIVVDVQKEQRALEGGFFAGQAEVEKTAVEKYRRSPAAARKYLTEYSVKQGEKVHARWRRLGEQLLVKYIDGNVRDDDGKVNHPKHTESWYRTIVRDTGKRLEVPQAPPVVTPAVKPAPKPRPVGDPRRG
;
A
#
# COMPACT_ATOMS: atom_id res chain seq x y z
N MET A 1 -12.04 3.03 -76.17
CA MET A 1 -10.99 3.43 -75.21
C MET A 1 -11.69 3.67 -73.87
N ILE A 2 -11.74 2.68 -73.02
CA ILE A 2 -12.33 2.75 -71.67
C ILE A 2 -11.20 2.52 -70.68
N ARG A 3 -10.86 3.58 -69.92
CA ARG A 3 -9.85 3.49 -68.84
C ARG A 3 -10.57 3.06 -67.56
N GLY A 4 -10.16 1.90 -67.04
CA GLY A 4 -10.59 1.43 -65.71
C GLY A 4 -9.88 2.19 -64.61
N ILE A 5 -10.66 2.64 -63.62
CA ILE A 5 -10.17 3.23 -62.37
C ILE A 5 -10.21 2.13 -61.32
N SER A 6 -9.03 1.64 -60.88
CA SER A 6 -8.90 0.74 -59.75
C SER A 6 -8.90 1.59 -58.45
N ALA A 7 -9.94 1.45 -57.67
CA ALA A 7 -10.00 2.03 -56.34
C ALA A 7 -9.30 1.08 -55.33
N LEU A 8 -8.16 1.52 -54.78
CA LEU A 8 -7.54 0.89 -53.61
C LEU A 8 -8.34 1.27 -52.37
N PHE A 9 -8.98 0.30 -51.75
CA PHE A 9 -9.51 0.43 -50.40
C PHE A 9 -8.37 0.20 -49.41
N SER A 10 -7.86 1.29 -48.83
CA SER A 10 -6.97 1.19 -47.63
C SER A 10 -7.84 0.95 -46.40
N VAL A 11 -7.77 -0.27 -45.86
CA VAL A 11 -8.35 -0.59 -44.56
C VAL A 11 -7.39 -0.03 -43.50
N VAL A 12 -7.77 1.11 -42.91
CA VAL A 12 -7.13 1.63 -41.71
C VAL A 12 -7.65 0.82 -40.53
N LEU A 13 -6.84 -0.16 -40.06
CA LEU A 13 -7.08 -0.78 -38.77
C LEU A 13 -6.82 0.28 -37.68
N LEU A 14 -7.87 0.86 -37.13
CA LEU A 14 -7.82 1.60 -35.89
C LEU A 14 -7.59 0.59 -34.74
N THR A 15 -6.36 0.39 -34.34
CA THR A 15 -6.05 -0.22 -33.06
C THR A 15 -6.47 0.77 -31.97
N ALA A 16 -7.68 0.63 -31.46
CA ALA A 16 -8.07 1.27 -30.21
C ALA A 16 -7.12 0.72 -29.12
N ALA A 17 -6.15 1.52 -28.72
CA ALA A 17 -5.40 1.27 -27.50
C ALA A 17 -6.45 1.27 -26.37
N LEU A 18 -6.72 0.10 -25.81
CA LEU A 18 -7.46 -0.06 -24.57
C LEU A 18 -6.59 0.57 -23.47
N THR A 19 -6.72 1.87 -23.27
CA THR A 19 -6.24 2.51 -22.05
C THR A 19 -7.18 2.05 -20.95
N SER A 20 -6.82 0.99 -20.26
CA SER A 20 -7.42 0.69 -18.96
C SER A 20 -7.27 1.94 -18.10
N PRO A 21 -8.32 2.40 -17.41
CA PRO A 21 -8.18 3.50 -16.46
C PRO A 21 -7.08 3.15 -15.46
N PRO A 22 -6.35 4.14 -14.93
CA PRO A 22 -5.33 3.90 -13.92
C PRO A 22 -5.99 3.17 -12.74
N ALA A 23 -5.64 1.93 -12.52
CA ALA A 23 -6.09 1.18 -11.36
C ALA A 23 -5.34 1.72 -10.15
N ASP A 24 -5.98 2.60 -9.39
CA ASP A 24 -5.62 2.89 -8.01
C ASP A 24 -5.66 1.57 -7.27
N ALA A 25 -4.68 1.31 -6.44
CA ALA A 25 -4.47 -0.07 -6.09
C ALA A 25 -4.05 -0.25 -4.64
N CYS A 26 -4.90 0.20 -3.74
CA CYS A 26 -4.75 0.17 -2.30
C CYS A 26 -4.81 -1.23 -1.70
N THR A 27 -4.26 -1.40 -0.50
CA THR A 27 -4.36 -2.62 0.30
C THR A 27 -4.72 -2.26 1.73
N SER A 28 -5.73 -2.94 2.28
CA SER A 28 -6.17 -2.75 3.66
C SER A 28 -6.33 -4.09 4.38
N MET A 29 -6.05 -4.06 5.69
CA MET A 29 -6.32 -5.16 6.61
C MET A 29 -7.10 -4.62 7.81
N LEU A 30 -8.06 -5.41 8.30
CA LEU A 30 -8.91 -5.11 9.42
C LEU A 30 -8.72 -6.19 10.49
N VAL A 31 -8.52 -5.79 11.75
CA VAL A 31 -8.32 -6.73 12.86
C VAL A 31 -9.27 -6.36 14.00
N ALA A 32 -10.19 -7.28 14.30
CA ALA A 32 -11.15 -7.09 15.37
C ALA A 32 -10.54 -7.37 16.76
N LYS A 33 -11.23 -6.89 17.81
CA LYS A 33 -10.90 -7.23 19.20
C LYS A 33 -10.70 -8.74 19.36
N GLY A 34 -9.81 -9.13 20.27
CA GLY A 34 -9.50 -10.55 20.52
C GLY A 34 -8.48 -11.14 19.54
N ALA A 35 -8.31 -10.57 18.34
CA ALA A 35 -7.24 -10.90 17.41
C ALA A 35 -5.98 -10.03 17.59
N THR A 36 -6.03 -8.98 18.42
CA THR A 36 -4.90 -8.10 18.73
C THR A 36 -4.26 -8.42 20.08
N THR A 37 -2.98 -8.13 20.23
CA THR A 37 -2.23 -8.41 21.46
C THR A 37 -2.66 -7.52 22.63
N ASP A 38 -3.07 -6.29 22.35
CA ASP A 38 -3.50 -5.30 23.33
C ASP A 38 -5.02 -5.29 23.59
N GLY A 39 -5.81 -5.99 22.78
CA GLY A 39 -7.26 -6.04 22.88
C GLY A 39 -7.99 -4.86 22.22
N GLY A 40 -7.29 -3.97 21.54
CA GLY A 40 -7.86 -2.92 20.71
C GLY A 40 -8.31 -3.41 19.33
N THR A 41 -8.69 -2.50 18.45
CA THR A 41 -8.94 -2.75 17.04
C THR A 41 -7.84 -2.14 16.18
N LEU A 42 -7.54 -2.76 15.02
CA LEU A 42 -6.59 -2.21 14.05
C LEU A 42 -7.22 -2.17 12.67
N ILE A 43 -6.90 -1.13 11.90
CA ILE A 43 -7.01 -1.15 10.45
C ILE A 43 -5.72 -0.61 9.83
N THR A 44 -5.40 -1.08 8.63
CA THR A 44 -4.22 -0.65 7.88
C THR A 44 -4.62 -0.08 6.53
N TYR A 45 -3.72 0.68 5.95
CA TYR A 45 -3.90 1.20 4.61
C TYR A 45 -2.56 1.45 3.93
N ASN A 46 -2.36 0.89 2.75
CA ASN A 46 -1.38 1.36 1.78
C ASN A 46 -2.18 2.07 0.69
N ALA A 47 -2.04 3.38 0.61
CA ALA A 47 -2.65 4.21 -0.43
C ALA A 47 -1.72 4.23 -1.64
N ASP A 48 -2.10 3.49 -2.67
CA ASP A 48 -1.28 3.30 -3.85
C ASP A 48 -1.99 3.82 -5.10
N ALA A 49 -1.29 4.60 -5.92
CA ALA A 49 -1.75 5.04 -7.24
C ALA A 49 -0.57 5.11 -8.21
N HIS A 50 -0.81 5.42 -9.49
CA HIS A 50 0.28 5.57 -10.47
C HIS A 50 1.26 6.68 -10.08
N GLU A 51 0.72 7.80 -9.59
CA GLU A 51 1.45 8.95 -9.09
C GLU A 51 0.70 9.51 -7.89
N LEU A 52 1.06 9.08 -6.69
CA LEU A 52 0.48 9.60 -5.46
C LEU A 52 1.55 10.28 -4.62
N TYR A 53 1.33 11.55 -4.31
CA TYR A 53 2.15 12.30 -3.37
C TYR A 53 1.57 12.14 -1.95
N GLY A 54 2.36 11.60 -1.04
CA GLY A 54 1.92 11.30 0.32
C GLY A 54 2.05 12.49 1.27
N GLU A 55 0.92 12.85 1.90
CA GLU A 55 0.84 13.91 2.92
C GLU A 55 -0.04 13.46 4.08
N LEU A 56 0.16 14.07 5.24
CA LEU A 56 -0.70 13.87 6.40
C LEU A 56 -1.75 14.98 6.45
N TYR A 57 -2.96 14.64 6.08
CA TYR A 57 -4.09 15.57 6.11
C TYR A 57 -4.46 15.94 7.55
N TYR A 58 -4.77 17.21 7.77
CA TYR A 58 -5.20 17.71 9.07
C TYR A 58 -6.36 18.69 8.93
N THR A 59 -7.48 18.38 9.54
CA THR A 59 -8.64 19.26 9.60
C THR A 59 -9.00 19.54 11.06
N PRO A 60 -8.96 20.79 11.52
CA PRO A 60 -9.36 21.11 12.89
C PRO A 60 -10.87 20.97 13.07
N ALA A 61 -11.30 20.67 14.30
CA ALA A 61 -12.71 20.76 14.68
C ALA A 61 -13.26 22.17 14.42
N GLY A 62 -14.49 22.25 13.96
CA GLY A 62 -15.14 23.52 13.61
C GLY A 62 -16.59 23.62 14.08
N ARG A 63 -17.06 24.87 14.28
CA ARG A 63 -18.47 25.21 14.36
C ARG A 63 -18.84 26.06 13.14
N HIS A 64 -19.92 25.73 12.49
CA HIS A 64 -20.31 26.34 11.22
C HIS A 64 -21.64 27.07 11.36
N ARG A 65 -21.81 28.17 10.63
CA ARG A 65 -23.04 28.96 10.65
C ARG A 65 -24.20 28.17 9.99
N PRO A 66 -25.46 28.39 10.40
CA PRO A 66 -26.60 27.85 9.66
C PRO A 66 -26.55 28.23 8.18
N GLY A 67 -26.83 27.26 7.29
CA GLY A 67 -26.77 27.45 5.84
C GLY A 67 -25.37 27.40 5.22
N ALA A 68 -24.32 27.19 6.00
CA ALA A 68 -22.96 27.00 5.47
C ALA A 68 -22.93 25.81 4.49
N GLN A 69 -22.16 25.98 3.42
CA GLN A 69 -21.95 24.95 2.40
C GLN A 69 -20.51 24.45 2.45
N ARG A 70 -20.32 23.19 2.08
CA ARG A 70 -19.01 22.56 1.87
C ARG A 70 -18.86 22.24 0.39
N ASP A 71 -17.78 22.72 -0.20
CA ASP A 71 -17.37 22.32 -1.56
C ASP A 71 -16.92 20.85 -1.55
N ILE A 72 -17.31 20.12 -2.59
CA ILE A 72 -16.86 18.77 -2.87
C ILE A 72 -15.85 18.85 -4.02
N ILE A 73 -14.63 18.48 -3.68
CA ILE A 73 -13.51 18.42 -4.61
C ILE A 73 -13.15 16.95 -4.79
N GLU A 74 -13.21 16.46 -6.01
CA GLU A 74 -12.85 15.09 -6.34
C GLU A 74 -11.42 14.81 -5.92
N TRP A 75 -11.23 13.74 -5.17
CA TRP A 75 -9.96 13.43 -4.52
C TRP A 75 -8.79 13.27 -5.49
N ASP A 76 -9.00 12.52 -6.58
CA ASP A 76 -7.93 12.15 -7.51
C ASP A 76 -7.55 13.26 -8.48
N THR A 77 -8.53 14.05 -8.92
CA THR A 77 -8.34 15.04 -9.98
C THR A 77 -8.33 16.49 -9.50
N GLY A 78 -8.82 16.75 -8.28
CA GLY A 78 -9.03 18.11 -7.77
C GLY A 78 -10.19 18.86 -8.42
N LYS A 79 -11.04 18.17 -9.21
CA LYS A 79 -12.19 18.77 -9.87
C LYS A 79 -13.28 19.13 -8.87
N HIS A 80 -13.85 20.32 -8.98
CA HIS A 80 -15.03 20.71 -8.20
C HIS A 80 -16.28 19.99 -8.71
N LEU A 81 -16.89 19.14 -7.87
CA LEU A 81 -18.07 18.34 -8.21
C LEU A 81 -19.38 19.01 -7.80
N GLY A 82 -19.37 19.85 -6.76
CA GLY A 82 -20.58 20.50 -6.27
C GLY A 82 -20.46 20.99 -4.83
N ARG A 83 -21.61 21.21 -4.19
CA ARG A 83 -21.70 21.64 -2.80
C ARG A 83 -22.76 20.84 -2.05
N ILE A 84 -22.49 20.60 -0.79
CA ILE A 84 -23.44 19.99 0.16
C ILE A 84 -23.60 20.86 1.40
N PRO A 85 -24.69 20.74 2.16
CA PRO A 85 -24.83 21.40 3.45
C PRO A 85 -23.70 21.01 4.42
N GLN A 86 -23.08 22.02 5.03
CA GLN A 86 -22.07 21.77 6.06
C GLN A 86 -22.75 21.40 7.38
N ALA A 87 -22.21 20.39 8.09
CA ALA A 87 -22.68 20.05 9.43
C ALA A 87 -22.44 21.22 10.40
N PRO A 88 -23.34 21.45 11.38
CA PRO A 88 -23.20 22.55 12.35
C PRO A 88 -21.90 22.50 13.17
N ALA A 89 -21.38 21.31 13.39
CA ALA A 89 -20.10 21.07 14.06
C ALA A 89 -19.38 19.90 13.38
N THR A 90 -18.04 19.99 13.35
CA THR A 90 -17.18 18.93 12.81
C THR A 90 -16.06 18.60 13.80
N TYR A 91 -15.56 17.36 13.75
CA TYR A 91 -14.49 16.88 14.59
C TYR A 91 -13.11 17.14 13.98
N THR A 92 -12.07 17.13 14.83
CA THR A 92 -10.68 17.11 14.37
C THR A 92 -10.39 15.80 13.67
N VAL A 93 -9.74 15.88 12.50
CA VAL A 93 -9.29 14.72 11.72
C VAL A 93 -7.78 14.82 11.51
N VAL A 94 -7.07 13.73 11.77
CA VAL A 94 -5.63 13.56 11.57
C VAL A 94 -5.43 12.40 10.60
N GLY A 95 -5.07 12.67 9.37
CA GLY A 95 -5.06 11.67 8.31
C GLY A 95 -6.44 11.02 8.19
N ASN A 96 -6.48 9.72 8.32
CA ASN A 96 -7.70 8.91 8.22
C ASN A 96 -8.37 8.60 9.58
N MET A 97 -7.94 9.25 10.66
CA MET A 97 -8.48 9.05 12.01
C MET A 97 -9.02 10.36 12.59
N ASN A 98 -10.18 10.33 13.24
CA ASN A 98 -10.70 11.49 13.95
C ASN A 98 -10.42 11.46 15.46
N GLU A 99 -10.76 12.54 16.17
CA GLU A 99 -10.50 12.70 17.60
C GLU A 99 -11.30 11.75 18.51
N HIS A 100 -12.23 10.96 17.97
CA HIS A 100 -12.98 9.88 18.62
C HIS A 100 -12.41 8.49 18.26
N GLN A 101 -11.24 8.41 17.65
CA GLN A 101 -10.59 7.19 17.18
C GLN A 101 -11.33 6.49 16.01
N LEU A 102 -12.40 7.08 15.47
CA LEU A 102 -12.99 6.56 14.23
C LEU A 102 -11.97 6.67 13.10
N THR A 103 -11.74 5.56 12.40
CA THR A 103 -10.79 5.48 11.29
C THR A 103 -11.46 4.84 10.07
N ILE A 104 -11.19 5.40 8.89
CA ILE A 104 -11.70 4.89 7.61
C ILE A 104 -10.54 4.77 6.62
N ALA A 105 -10.41 3.59 6.02
CA ALA A 105 -9.53 3.30 4.89
C ALA A 105 -10.34 2.70 3.75
N GLU A 106 -9.74 2.54 2.57
CA GLU A 106 -10.45 2.01 1.41
C GLU A 106 -9.55 1.18 0.48
N SER A 107 -10.17 0.56 -0.53
CA SER A 107 -9.53 0.14 -1.77
C SER A 107 -10.56 0.13 -2.91
N THR A 108 -10.23 0.85 -3.97
CA THR A 108 -11.08 0.96 -5.16
C THR A 108 -11.16 -0.37 -5.91
N PHE A 109 -12.34 -0.76 -6.38
CA PHE A 109 -12.53 -1.84 -7.35
C PHE A 109 -13.36 -1.34 -8.54
N THR A 110 -13.09 -1.86 -9.73
CA THR A 110 -13.76 -1.38 -10.95
C THR A 110 -15.23 -1.78 -10.98
N GLY A 111 -15.53 -3.03 -10.68
CA GLY A 111 -16.88 -3.58 -10.81
C GLY A 111 -17.30 -3.80 -12.26
N ARG A 112 -18.62 -3.86 -12.49
CA ARG A 112 -19.17 -3.99 -13.84
C ARG A 112 -19.06 -2.67 -14.60
N LYS A 113 -18.70 -2.72 -15.88
CA LYS A 113 -18.59 -1.54 -16.76
C LYS A 113 -19.88 -0.73 -16.87
N GLU A 114 -21.03 -1.40 -16.77
CA GLU A 114 -22.35 -0.77 -16.79
C GLU A 114 -22.60 0.14 -15.58
N LEU A 115 -21.77 0.02 -14.54
CA LEU A 115 -21.82 0.82 -13.31
C LEU A 115 -20.82 1.98 -13.31
N GLU A 116 -20.01 2.12 -14.36
CA GLU A 116 -19.14 3.28 -14.57
C GLU A 116 -19.97 4.55 -14.84
N ALA A 117 -19.34 5.72 -14.71
CA ALA A 117 -19.95 7.03 -14.86
C ALA A 117 -21.20 7.26 -13.98
N PRO A 118 -21.09 7.08 -12.68
CA PRO A 118 -22.20 7.26 -11.75
C PRO A 118 -22.71 8.70 -11.76
N ALA A 119 -23.98 8.89 -11.41
CA ALA A 119 -24.58 10.21 -11.24
C ALA A 119 -24.48 10.64 -9.77
N GLY A 120 -23.64 11.63 -9.50
CA GLY A 120 -23.47 12.14 -8.15
C GLY A 120 -22.39 13.19 -8.03
N ILE A 121 -22.24 13.74 -6.83
CA ILE A 121 -21.23 14.75 -6.51
C ILE A 121 -20.32 14.34 -5.34
N VAL A 122 -20.56 13.20 -4.69
CA VAL A 122 -19.73 12.75 -3.56
C VAL A 122 -18.86 11.58 -4.00
N ASP A 123 -17.58 11.85 -4.18
CA ASP A 123 -16.55 10.85 -4.48
C ASP A 123 -16.10 10.11 -3.19
N TYR A 124 -15.39 9.00 -3.34
CA TYR A 124 -14.96 8.14 -2.23
C TYR A 124 -14.10 8.89 -1.20
N GLY A 125 -13.14 9.70 -1.65
CA GLY A 125 -12.23 10.44 -0.77
C GLY A 125 -12.96 11.53 0.01
N SER A 126 -13.79 12.35 -0.67
CA SER A 126 -14.67 13.31 0.01
C SER A 126 -15.60 12.62 1.00
N LEU A 127 -16.14 11.44 0.66
CA LEU A 127 -17.01 10.66 1.53
C LEU A 127 -16.31 10.27 2.84
N ILE A 128 -15.06 9.81 2.77
CA ILE A 128 -14.23 9.47 3.94
C ILE A 128 -14.06 10.69 4.85
N TYR A 129 -13.53 11.81 4.32
CA TYR A 129 -13.18 12.96 5.17
C TYR A 129 -14.39 13.73 5.69
N ILE A 130 -15.50 13.77 4.94
CA ILE A 130 -16.76 14.31 5.44
C ILE A 130 -17.29 13.48 6.61
N THR A 131 -17.25 12.16 6.46
CA THR A 131 -17.74 11.22 7.48
C THR A 131 -16.89 11.29 8.74
N LEU A 132 -15.57 11.30 8.63
CA LEU A 132 -14.67 11.48 9.79
C LEU A 132 -14.94 12.77 10.55
N GLY A 133 -15.32 13.84 9.84
CA GLY A 133 -15.72 15.10 10.47
C GLY A 133 -17.11 15.08 11.14
N ARG A 134 -17.94 14.05 10.92
CA ARG A 134 -19.36 14.03 11.34
C ARG A 134 -19.76 12.86 12.23
N ALA A 135 -19.01 11.75 12.20
CA ALA A 135 -19.33 10.52 12.93
C ALA A 135 -18.31 10.26 14.05
N LYS A 136 -18.75 9.56 15.12
CA LYS A 136 -17.91 9.14 16.24
C LYS A 136 -17.64 7.65 16.26
N THR A 137 -18.58 6.87 15.74
CA THR A 137 -18.52 5.41 15.76
C THR A 137 -18.57 4.83 14.35
N ALA A 138 -18.17 3.59 14.20
CA ALA A 138 -18.21 2.89 12.91
C ALA A 138 -19.65 2.79 12.36
N ARG A 139 -20.64 2.56 13.20
CA ARG A 139 -22.06 2.52 12.77
C ARG A 139 -22.58 3.89 12.34
N GLU A 140 -22.25 4.95 13.10
CA GLU A 140 -22.57 6.32 12.68
C GLU A 140 -21.90 6.65 11.34
N ALA A 141 -20.65 6.23 11.14
CA ALA A 141 -19.95 6.42 9.87
C ALA A 141 -20.69 5.77 8.70
N ILE A 142 -21.08 4.50 8.80
CA ILE A 142 -21.88 3.82 7.77
C ILE A 142 -23.17 4.60 7.48
N THR A 143 -23.88 5.05 8.52
CA THR A 143 -25.11 5.83 8.37
C THR A 143 -24.86 7.16 7.65
N VAL A 144 -23.81 7.90 8.02
CA VAL A 144 -23.44 9.18 7.38
C VAL A 144 -23.07 8.96 5.92
N MET A 145 -22.21 7.98 5.62
CA MET A 145 -21.77 7.67 4.26
C MET A 145 -22.95 7.33 3.35
N THR A 146 -23.79 6.41 3.79
CA THR A 146 -24.94 5.94 2.99
C THR A 146 -26.01 7.00 2.80
N SER A 147 -26.24 7.85 3.82
CA SER A 147 -27.16 8.99 3.72
C SER A 147 -26.65 10.06 2.73
N LEU A 148 -25.37 10.41 2.79
CA LEU A 148 -24.75 11.35 1.85
C LEU A 148 -24.85 10.86 0.41
N VAL A 149 -24.58 9.58 0.17
CA VAL A 149 -24.68 8.96 -1.15
C VAL A 149 -26.13 8.93 -1.64
N ALA A 150 -27.08 8.61 -0.79
CA ALA A 150 -28.50 8.62 -1.15
C ALA A 150 -29.00 10.04 -1.50
N GLU A 151 -28.58 11.05 -0.73
CA GLU A 151 -29.02 12.44 -0.91
C GLU A 151 -28.30 13.13 -2.08
N HIS A 152 -26.98 12.94 -2.23
CA HIS A 152 -26.16 13.71 -3.16
C HIS A 152 -25.63 12.90 -4.36
N GLY A 153 -25.87 11.60 -4.35
CA GLY A 153 -25.33 10.65 -5.36
C GLY A 153 -23.84 10.33 -5.13
N TYR A 154 -23.41 9.21 -5.70
CA TYR A 154 -22.05 8.71 -5.60
C TYR A 154 -21.31 8.98 -6.92
N ALA A 155 -20.08 9.48 -6.85
CA ALA A 155 -19.31 9.94 -8.02
C ALA A 155 -18.10 9.04 -8.36
N SER A 156 -17.89 7.95 -7.62
CA SER A 156 -16.80 6.99 -7.86
C SER A 156 -17.29 5.65 -8.41
N THR A 157 -16.38 4.78 -8.76
CA THR A 157 -16.61 3.37 -9.12
C THR A 157 -16.94 2.54 -7.87
N GLY A 158 -16.50 1.31 -7.77
CA GLY A 158 -16.69 0.50 -6.56
C GLY A 158 -15.61 0.76 -5.52
N GLU A 159 -16.00 0.70 -4.23
CA GLU A 159 -15.09 0.87 -3.10
C GLU A 159 -15.35 -0.17 -2.01
N SER A 160 -14.25 -0.73 -1.49
CA SER A 160 -14.24 -1.47 -0.24
C SER A 160 -13.71 -0.56 0.87
N PHE A 161 -14.54 -0.22 1.86
CA PHE A 161 -14.18 0.61 3.00
C PHE A 161 -13.88 -0.24 4.22
N SER A 162 -12.74 -0.03 4.85
CA SER A 162 -12.43 -0.43 6.22
C SER A 162 -12.90 0.66 7.17
N ILE A 163 -13.86 0.38 8.04
CA ILE A 163 -14.43 1.34 8.98
C ILE A 163 -14.29 0.77 10.39
N ALA A 164 -13.56 1.46 11.27
CA ALA A 164 -13.35 0.96 12.63
C ALA A 164 -13.37 2.09 13.67
N ASP A 165 -13.86 1.74 14.85
CA ASP A 165 -13.73 2.49 16.07
C ASP A 165 -13.11 1.58 17.17
N PRO A 166 -12.90 2.04 18.42
CA PRO A 166 -12.34 1.20 19.47
C PRO A 166 -13.17 -0.06 19.82
N ASN A 167 -14.37 -0.21 19.31
CA ASN A 167 -15.32 -1.27 19.67
C ASN A 167 -15.69 -2.20 18.53
N GLU A 168 -15.85 -1.68 17.33
CA GLU A 168 -16.31 -2.42 16.17
C GLU A 168 -15.43 -2.20 14.95
N VAL A 169 -15.33 -3.23 14.11
CA VAL A 169 -14.62 -3.20 12.83
C VAL A 169 -15.57 -3.68 11.74
N TRP A 170 -15.72 -2.90 10.69
CA TRP A 170 -16.62 -3.15 9.59
C TRP A 170 -15.89 -3.12 8.24
N LEU A 171 -16.22 -4.06 7.37
CA LEU A 171 -15.93 -4.00 5.94
C LEU A 171 -17.22 -3.61 5.23
N MET A 172 -17.21 -2.50 4.49
CA MET A 172 -18.33 -2.06 3.66
C MET A 172 -17.90 -2.03 2.19
N GLU A 173 -18.70 -2.60 1.32
CA GLU A 173 -18.51 -2.56 -0.12
C GLU A 173 -19.66 -1.79 -0.76
N MET A 174 -19.32 -0.82 -1.61
CA MET A 174 -20.25 0.11 -2.25
C MET A 174 -19.90 0.27 -3.72
N ILE A 175 -20.89 0.36 -4.59
CA ILE A 175 -20.69 0.67 -6.01
C ILE A 175 -21.84 1.55 -6.52
N GLY A 176 -21.52 2.51 -7.38
CA GLY A 176 -22.49 3.38 -8.03
C GLY A 176 -23.48 2.59 -8.91
N LYS A 177 -24.60 3.21 -9.25
CA LYS A 177 -25.67 2.60 -10.06
C LYS A 177 -25.53 2.85 -11.57
N GLY A 178 -24.38 3.40 -12.02
CA GLY A 178 -24.12 3.69 -13.43
C GLY A 178 -24.78 4.97 -13.94
N ALA A 179 -24.54 5.28 -15.20
CA ALA A 179 -24.96 6.51 -15.83
C ALA A 179 -26.47 6.80 -15.66
N GLY A 180 -26.78 8.01 -15.24
CA GLY A 180 -28.16 8.48 -15.05
C GLY A 180 -28.85 7.99 -13.78
N ASN A 181 -28.23 7.13 -12.98
CA ASN A 181 -28.82 6.61 -11.73
C ASN A 181 -28.09 7.20 -10.51
N LYS A 182 -28.86 7.83 -9.64
CA LYS A 182 -28.36 8.43 -8.41
C LYS A 182 -28.17 7.38 -7.30
N GLY A 183 -27.13 7.53 -6.49
CA GLY A 183 -26.87 6.70 -5.33
C GLY A 183 -25.97 5.50 -5.62
N ALA A 184 -25.94 4.56 -4.72
CA ALA A 184 -25.14 3.35 -4.79
C ALA A 184 -25.90 2.15 -4.21
N VAL A 185 -25.48 0.94 -4.60
CA VAL A 185 -25.79 -0.29 -3.87
C VAL A 185 -24.59 -0.62 -2.97
N TRP A 186 -24.87 -1.12 -1.78
CA TRP A 186 -23.82 -1.37 -0.80
C TRP A 186 -24.23 -2.46 0.20
N VAL A 187 -23.21 -3.07 0.80
CA VAL A 187 -23.33 -4.01 1.93
C VAL A 187 -22.18 -3.79 2.90
N ALA A 188 -22.45 -3.82 4.19
CA ALA A 188 -21.47 -3.70 5.26
C ALA A 188 -21.57 -4.90 6.21
N ARG A 189 -20.42 -5.50 6.53
CA ARG A 189 -20.30 -6.65 7.42
C ARG A 189 -19.39 -6.31 8.60
N ARG A 190 -19.90 -6.54 9.83
CA ARG A 190 -19.09 -6.44 11.04
C ARG A 190 -18.21 -7.67 11.19
N LEU A 191 -16.91 -7.46 11.40
CA LEU A 191 -15.99 -8.56 11.68
C LEU A 191 -16.31 -9.20 13.03
N PRO A 192 -16.36 -10.54 13.11
CA PRO A 192 -16.45 -11.23 14.40
C PRO A 192 -15.20 -10.96 15.27
N GLU A 193 -15.38 -10.92 16.58
CA GLU A 193 -14.25 -10.82 17.50
C GLU A 193 -13.26 -11.97 17.29
N GLY A 194 -11.96 -11.68 17.44
CA GLY A 194 -10.90 -12.65 17.25
C GLY A 194 -10.56 -12.96 15.78
N HIS A 195 -11.10 -12.19 14.82
CA HIS A 195 -10.86 -12.40 13.39
C HIS A 195 -10.14 -11.19 12.75
N LEU A 196 -9.55 -11.46 11.60
CA LEU A 196 -9.04 -10.46 10.69
C LEU A 196 -9.64 -10.65 9.28
N ALA A 197 -9.77 -9.54 8.55
CA ALA A 197 -10.10 -9.51 7.13
C ALA A 197 -9.08 -8.64 6.39
N ALA A 198 -9.03 -8.79 5.07
CA ALA A 198 -8.25 -7.93 4.21
C ALA A 198 -8.98 -7.72 2.88
N HIS A 199 -8.73 -6.59 2.23
CA HIS A 199 -9.20 -6.32 0.87
C HIS A 199 -8.16 -5.53 0.07
N ALA A 200 -8.21 -5.71 -1.23
CA ALA A 200 -7.21 -5.14 -2.14
C ALA A 200 -7.80 -5.07 -3.56
N ASN A 201 -8.52 -4.00 -3.86
CA ASN A 201 -9.11 -3.69 -5.18
C ASN A 201 -10.03 -4.76 -5.78
N HIS A 202 -10.73 -5.51 -4.93
CA HIS A 202 -11.76 -6.44 -5.36
C HIS A 202 -12.81 -6.62 -4.27
N ALA A 203 -14.10 -6.62 -4.64
CA ALA A 203 -15.19 -6.86 -3.71
C ALA A 203 -15.14 -8.31 -3.20
N ARG A 204 -15.33 -8.53 -1.91
CA ARG A 204 -15.16 -9.82 -1.25
C ARG A 204 -16.36 -10.31 -0.47
N ILE A 205 -17.33 -9.43 -0.16
CA ILE A 205 -18.56 -9.81 0.51
C ILE A 205 -19.43 -10.58 -0.50
N ARG A 206 -19.54 -11.89 -0.31
CA ARG A 206 -20.36 -12.75 -1.13
C ARG A 206 -21.77 -12.82 -0.56
N GLN A 207 -22.22 -14.01 -0.09
CA GLN A 207 -23.48 -14.15 0.62
C GLN A 207 -23.41 -13.46 1.99
N PHE A 208 -24.52 -12.90 2.40
CA PHE A 208 -24.62 -12.22 3.69
C PHE A 208 -26.02 -12.42 4.31
N PRO A 209 -26.14 -12.43 5.66
CA PRO A 209 -27.43 -12.51 6.33
C PRO A 209 -28.31 -11.31 6.02
N LEU A 210 -29.60 -11.54 5.79
CA LEU A 210 -30.56 -10.49 5.48
C LEU A 210 -31.35 -10.02 6.73
N ASP A 211 -31.30 -10.78 7.82
CA ASP A 211 -32.09 -10.61 9.05
C ASP A 211 -31.22 -10.39 10.30
N GLU A 212 -29.93 -10.07 10.14
CA GLU A 212 -28.98 -9.82 11.23
C GLU A 212 -28.48 -8.36 11.26
N PRO A 213 -29.29 -7.36 11.63
CA PRO A 213 -28.91 -5.94 11.57
C PRO A 213 -27.74 -5.57 12.51
N ASP A 214 -27.44 -6.42 13.51
CA ASP A 214 -26.29 -6.22 14.39
C ASP A 214 -24.94 -6.51 13.70
N THR A 215 -24.94 -7.33 12.66
CA THR A 215 -23.72 -7.78 11.97
C THR A 215 -23.70 -7.46 10.47
N THR A 216 -24.86 -7.07 9.92
CA THR A 216 -25.01 -6.83 8.47
C THR A 216 -25.94 -5.65 8.21
N LEU A 217 -25.45 -4.68 7.44
CA LEU A 217 -26.23 -3.55 6.93
C LEU A 217 -26.12 -3.54 5.41
N TYR A 218 -27.17 -3.17 4.69
CA TYR A 218 -27.16 -3.13 3.23
C TYR A 218 -28.19 -2.17 2.66
N SER A 219 -28.00 -1.72 1.43
CA SER A 219 -28.99 -0.87 0.76
C SER A 219 -30.27 -1.66 0.45
N PRO A 220 -31.47 -1.06 0.67
CA PRO A 220 -32.74 -1.78 0.50
C PRO A 220 -32.92 -2.41 -0.88
N ASP A 221 -32.28 -1.86 -1.87
CA ASP A 221 -32.38 -2.26 -3.28
C ASP A 221 -31.19 -3.08 -3.78
N VAL A 222 -30.27 -3.53 -2.92
CA VAL A 222 -29.05 -4.26 -3.32
C VAL A 222 -29.34 -5.52 -4.14
N ILE A 223 -30.45 -6.18 -3.91
CA ILE A 223 -30.85 -7.39 -4.65
C ILE A 223 -31.78 -7.04 -5.82
N SER A 224 -32.81 -6.19 -5.58
CA SER A 224 -33.78 -5.81 -6.62
C SER A 224 -33.10 -5.09 -7.78
N PHE A 225 -32.15 -4.19 -7.52
CA PHE A 225 -31.36 -3.52 -8.56
C PHE A 225 -30.61 -4.52 -9.46
N ALA A 226 -30.03 -5.57 -8.89
CA ALA A 226 -29.40 -6.62 -9.69
C ALA A 226 -30.39 -7.42 -10.54
N ARG A 227 -31.58 -7.69 -10.01
CA ARG A 227 -32.66 -8.35 -10.74
C ARG A 227 -33.17 -7.51 -11.91
N ASP A 228 -33.42 -6.22 -11.68
CA ASP A 228 -33.89 -5.29 -12.70
C ASP A 228 -32.92 -5.17 -13.87
N ARG A 229 -31.62 -5.38 -13.60
CA ARG A 229 -30.55 -5.44 -14.62
C ARG A 229 -30.34 -6.82 -15.25
N GLY A 230 -31.07 -7.83 -14.80
CA GLY A 230 -30.91 -9.22 -15.28
C GLY A 230 -29.61 -9.89 -14.86
N TRP A 231 -28.91 -9.36 -13.85
CA TRP A 231 -27.65 -9.94 -13.36
C TRP A 231 -27.84 -11.02 -12.30
N TYR A 232 -29.04 -11.08 -11.72
CA TYR A 232 -29.39 -12.08 -10.71
C TYR A 232 -30.86 -12.50 -10.81
N SER A 233 -31.12 -13.81 -10.67
CA SER A 233 -32.47 -14.37 -10.69
C SER A 233 -32.73 -15.43 -9.60
N GLY A 234 -31.75 -15.65 -8.70
CA GLY A 234 -31.83 -16.63 -7.62
C GLY A 234 -32.67 -16.17 -6.41
N ALA A 235 -32.72 -17.00 -5.36
CA ALA A 235 -33.34 -16.65 -4.09
C ALA A 235 -32.49 -15.61 -3.33
N ASP A 236 -33.13 -14.70 -2.58
CA ASP A 236 -32.44 -13.61 -1.88
C ASP A 236 -31.32 -14.10 -0.96
N LYS A 237 -31.51 -15.20 -0.24
CA LYS A 237 -30.53 -15.82 0.65
C LYS A 237 -29.25 -16.29 -0.05
N ASP A 238 -29.29 -16.53 -1.34
CA ASP A 238 -28.17 -17.01 -2.17
C ASP A 238 -27.48 -15.86 -2.90
N PHE A 239 -27.95 -14.62 -2.74
CA PHE A 239 -27.38 -13.47 -3.40
C PHE A 239 -25.96 -13.21 -2.92
N SER A 240 -25.04 -13.03 -3.88
CA SER A 240 -23.64 -12.68 -3.64
C SER A 240 -23.36 -11.29 -4.19
N PHE A 241 -23.00 -10.32 -3.32
CA PHE A 241 -22.66 -8.97 -3.74
C PHE A 241 -21.45 -8.97 -4.67
N ALA A 242 -20.35 -9.54 -4.23
CA ALA A 242 -19.10 -9.57 -5.00
C ALA A 242 -19.27 -10.26 -6.35
N ASP A 243 -19.86 -11.48 -6.39
CA ASP A 243 -19.99 -12.23 -7.64
C ASP A 243 -20.97 -11.56 -8.62
N THR A 244 -21.93 -10.75 -8.10
CA THR A 244 -22.90 -10.02 -8.93
C THR A 244 -22.36 -8.69 -9.44
N TYR A 245 -21.74 -7.88 -8.59
CA TYR A 245 -21.32 -6.52 -8.92
C TYR A 245 -19.85 -6.38 -9.33
N ASN A 246 -19.00 -7.32 -8.89
CA ASN A 246 -17.58 -7.35 -9.22
C ASN A 246 -17.09 -8.82 -9.39
N PRO A 247 -17.50 -9.50 -10.48
CA PRO A 247 -17.10 -10.88 -10.74
C PRO A 247 -15.59 -11.04 -10.75
N LEU A 248 -15.07 -12.10 -10.12
CA LEU A 248 -13.65 -12.40 -10.09
C LEU A 248 -13.18 -12.91 -11.44
N ASP A 249 -12.21 -12.25 -12.04
CA ASP A 249 -11.49 -12.67 -13.23
C ASP A 249 -10.03 -13.04 -12.91
N PHE A 250 -9.28 -13.44 -13.93
CA PHE A 250 -7.88 -13.80 -13.79
C PHE A 250 -7.02 -12.65 -13.23
N GLU A 251 -7.24 -11.44 -13.73
CA GLU A 251 -6.46 -10.26 -13.35
C GLU A 251 -6.75 -9.86 -11.90
N ALA A 252 -8.02 -9.85 -11.51
CA ALA A 252 -8.42 -9.62 -10.12
C ALA A 252 -7.85 -10.67 -9.16
N GLN A 253 -7.75 -11.94 -9.56
CA GLN A 253 -7.13 -12.96 -8.73
C GLN A 253 -5.64 -12.71 -8.54
N ARG A 254 -4.90 -12.37 -9.61
CA ARG A 254 -3.45 -12.16 -9.58
C ARG A 254 -3.05 -10.84 -8.94
N PHE A 255 -3.78 -9.75 -9.18
CA PHE A 255 -3.45 -8.45 -8.60
C PHE A 255 -4.07 -8.23 -7.22
N SER A 256 -5.30 -8.65 -7.02
CA SER A 256 -6.10 -8.32 -5.85
C SER A 256 -6.09 -9.44 -4.81
N GLU A 257 -6.68 -10.60 -5.13
CA GLU A 257 -6.78 -11.71 -4.17
C GLU A 257 -5.41 -12.27 -3.76
N ALA A 258 -4.37 -12.16 -4.59
CA ALA A 258 -3.01 -12.54 -4.22
C ALA A 258 -2.47 -11.79 -3.00
N ARG A 259 -2.79 -10.49 -2.86
CA ARG A 259 -2.40 -9.68 -1.70
C ARG A 259 -3.14 -10.11 -0.44
N VAL A 260 -4.43 -10.39 -0.54
CA VAL A 260 -5.23 -10.94 0.55
C VAL A 260 -4.74 -12.32 0.97
N TRP A 261 -4.46 -13.18 -0.02
CA TRP A 261 -3.86 -14.49 0.23
C TRP A 261 -2.55 -14.39 1.00
N SER A 262 -1.67 -13.45 0.64
CA SER A 262 -0.41 -13.28 1.32
C SER A 262 -0.57 -12.84 2.77
N ILE A 263 -1.49 -11.93 3.06
CA ILE A 263 -1.84 -11.55 4.44
C ILE A 263 -2.33 -12.78 5.22
N TYR A 264 -3.27 -13.53 4.64
CA TYR A 264 -3.91 -14.65 5.32
C TYR A 264 -2.95 -15.80 5.59
N ARG A 265 -2.14 -16.23 4.59
CA ARG A 265 -1.15 -17.30 4.77
C ARG A 265 -0.10 -16.97 5.82
N ARG A 266 0.25 -15.69 6.00
CA ARG A 266 1.22 -15.23 7.00
C ARG A 266 0.60 -15.06 8.38
N ALA A 267 -0.66 -14.62 8.47
CA ALA A 267 -1.35 -14.45 9.74
C ALA A 267 -1.86 -15.79 10.31
N ALA A 268 -2.19 -16.76 9.45
CA ALA A 268 -2.71 -18.06 9.82
C ALA A 268 -2.11 -19.19 8.95
N PRO A 269 -0.80 -19.52 9.12
CA PRO A 269 -0.15 -20.62 8.40
C PRO A 269 -0.86 -21.97 8.56
N SER A 270 -1.54 -22.20 9.69
CA SER A 270 -2.29 -23.44 9.95
C SER A 270 -3.43 -23.71 8.97
N LEU A 271 -3.91 -22.67 8.28
CA LEU A 271 -4.96 -22.84 7.25
C LEU A 271 -4.46 -23.53 5.97
N GLY A 272 -3.12 -23.62 5.77
CA GLY A 272 -2.53 -24.28 4.61
C GLY A 272 -2.99 -23.69 3.26
N LEU A 273 -3.19 -22.36 3.19
CA LEU A 273 -3.63 -21.69 1.97
C LEU A 273 -2.53 -21.73 0.91
N GLY A 274 -2.68 -22.60 -0.07
CA GLY A 274 -1.74 -22.75 -1.18
C GLY A 274 -1.84 -21.62 -2.23
N PRO A 275 -0.92 -21.59 -3.21
CA PRO A 275 -0.87 -20.54 -4.23
C PRO A 275 -2.09 -20.56 -5.17
N GLU A 276 -2.85 -21.64 -5.25
CA GLU A 276 -4.05 -21.76 -6.08
C GLU A 276 -5.17 -20.77 -5.73
N TYR A 277 -5.06 -20.08 -4.59
CA TYR A 277 -5.94 -18.95 -4.24
C TYR A 277 -5.53 -17.63 -4.90
N ALA A 278 -4.33 -17.57 -5.49
CA ALA A 278 -3.70 -16.37 -5.97
C ALA A 278 -3.11 -16.45 -7.38
N ASP A 279 -2.93 -17.66 -7.93
CA ASP A 279 -2.17 -17.89 -9.17
C ASP A 279 -2.97 -17.73 -10.46
N GLY A 280 -4.27 -17.44 -10.36
CA GLY A 280 -5.17 -17.32 -11.51
C GLY A 280 -5.67 -18.66 -12.08
N SER A 281 -5.51 -19.76 -11.35
CA SER A 281 -6.03 -21.08 -11.73
C SER A 281 -7.55 -21.05 -11.92
N ALA A 282 -8.06 -21.76 -12.90
CA ALA A 282 -9.49 -21.92 -13.15
C ALA A 282 -9.95 -23.35 -12.80
N PRO A 283 -11.07 -23.55 -12.06
CA PRO A 283 -11.89 -22.49 -11.46
C PRO A 283 -11.18 -21.81 -10.28
N ALA A 284 -11.36 -20.49 -10.18
CA ALA A 284 -10.75 -19.69 -9.12
C ALA A 284 -11.21 -20.14 -7.73
N ARG A 285 -10.26 -20.40 -6.82
CA ARG A 285 -10.57 -20.64 -5.42
C ARG A 285 -10.84 -19.31 -4.71
N ARG A 286 -11.93 -19.25 -3.95
CA ARG A 286 -12.30 -18.05 -3.19
C ARG A 286 -11.80 -18.15 -1.76
N LEU A 287 -11.05 -17.15 -1.32
CA LEU A 287 -10.67 -17.00 0.08
C LEU A 287 -11.89 -16.71 0.96
N PRO A 288 -11.91 -17.13 2.24
CA PRO A 288 -12.94 -16.69 3.18
C PRO A 288 -12.90 -15.17 3.37
N LEU A 289 -14.03 -14.55 3.74
CA LEU A 289 -14.13 -13.11 3.95
C LEU A 289 -13.21 -12.66 5.10
N TRP A 290 -13.11 -13.47 6.15
CA TRP A 290 -12.23 -13.28 7.30
C TRP A 290 -11.67 -14.61 7.77
N ILE A 291 -10.58 -14.54 8.54
CA ILE A 291 -9.93 -15.70 9.15
C ILE A 291 -9.63 -15.41 10.63
N LYS A 292 -9.45 -16.47 11.39
CA LYS A 292 -8.88 -16.39 12.73
C LYS A 292 -7.36 -16.53 12.60
N PRO A 293 -6.55 -15.56 13.05
CA PRO A 293 -5.10 -15.68 13.01
C PRO A 293 -4.61 -16.75 14.01
N ASP A 294 -3.49 -17.41 13.70
CA ASP A 294 -2.91 -18.44 14.58
C ASP A 294 -2.43 -17.87 15.93
N ARG A 295 -2.10 -16.60 15.94
CA ARG A 295 -1.74 -15.84 17.15
C ARG A 295 -2.30 -14.42 17.07
N LYS A 296 -2.47 -13.80 18.22
CA LYS A 296 -2.82 -12.38 18.28
C LYS A 296 -1.76 -11.51 17.61
N LEU A 297 -2.19 -10.51 16.87
CA LEU A 297 -1.34 -9.59 16.12
C LEU A 297 -1.04 -8.33 16.94
N SER A 298 0.21 -7.94 16.97
CA SER A 298 0.65 -6.63 17.45
C SER A 298 0.56 -5.60 16.32
N VAL A 299 0.73 -4.32 16.64
CA VAL A 299 0.91 -3.24 15.64
C VAL A 299 2.11 -3.53 14.74
N GLN A 300 3.22 -4.03 15.31
CA GLN A 300 4.42 -4.40 14.56
C GLN A 300 4.16 -5.55 13.59
N ASP A 301 3.33 -6.53 13.96
CA ASP A 301 2.91 -7.61 13.05
C ASP A 301 2.10 -7.04 11.87
N ALA A 302 1.19 -6.11 12.16
CA ALA A 302 0.42 -5.43 11.10
C ALA A 302 1.35 -4.65 10.15
N MET A 303 2.32 -3.89 10.67
CA MET A 303 3.32 -3.20 9.86
C MET A 303 4.12 -4.17 8.99
N ALA A 304 4.52 -5.33 9.53
CA ALA A 304 5.26 -6.35 8.80
C ALA A 304 4.43 -7.01 7.68
N LEU A 305 3.13 -7.19 7.89
CA LEU A 305 2.22 -7.71 6.86
C LEU A 305 2.04 -6.70 5.72
N MET A 306 2.00 -5.41 6.02
CA MET A 306 1.86 -4.36 5.00
C MET A 306 3.16 -4.12 4.19
N ARG A 307 4.30 -4.64 4.62
CA ARG A 307 5.60 -4.57 3.94
C ARG A 307 5.92 -5.78 3.06
N ASP A 308 4.96 -6.67 2.84
CA ASP A 308 5.16 -7.96 2.15
C ASP A 308 5.30 -7.80 0.62
N HIS A 309 6.20 -8.63 0.04
CA HIS A 309 6.43 -8.73 -1.41
C HIS A 309 6.28 -10.18 -1.91
N PHE A 310 5.45 -10.98 -1.25
CA PHE A 310 5.27 -12.41 -1.54
C PHE A 310 6.51 -13.27 -1.31
N GLU A 311 7.44 -12.83 -0.45
CA GLU A 311 8.71 -13.52 -0.21
C GLU A 311 8.51 -15.00 0.15
N GLY A 312 9.32 -15.85 -0.48
CA GLY A 312 9.30 -17.30 -0.26
C GLY A 312 8.11 -18.03 -0.88
N THR A 313 7.37 -17.40 -1.79
CA THR A 313 6.25 -18.02 -2.52
C THR A 313 6.55 -18.15 -4.02
N PRO A 314 5.72 -18.87 -4.79
CA PRO A 314 5.83 -18.86 -6.25
C PRO A 314 5.62 -17.48 -6.90
N LEU A 315 5.03 -16.51 -6.16
CA LEU A 315 4.81 -15.13 -6.62
C LEU A 315 5.95 -14.18 -6.20
N ASP A 316 7.05 -14.68 -5.65
CA ASP A 316 8.21 -13.90 -5.20
C ASP A 316 8.94 -13.26 -6.38
N LEU A 317 8.68 -11.97 -6.59
CA LEU A 317 9.24 -11.18 -7.69
C LEU A 317 10.77 -11.00 -7.61
N SER A 318 11.40 -11.29 -6.49
CA SER A 318 12.86 -11.19 -6.32
C SER A 318 13.64 -12.34 -6.97
N LYS A 319 12.98 -13.35 -7.55
CA LYS A 319 13.59 -14.60 -8.00
C LYS A 319 13.81 -14.72 -9.51
N ASP A 320 13.08 -13.97 -10.33
CA ASP A 320 13.21 -14.04 -11.78
C ASP A 320 14.21 -13.00 -12.35
N VAL A 321 14.43 -13.02 -13.67
CA VAL A 321 15.35 -12.11 -14.36
C VAL A 321 14.94 -10.64 -14.24
N GLY A 322 13.66 -10.35 -14.06
CA GLY A 322 13.14 -8.99 -13.88
C GLY A 322 13.58 -8.34 -12.55
N ALA A 323 14.03 -9.14 -11.58
CA ALA A 323 14.59 -8.64 -10.31
C ALA A 323 15.99 -8.03 -10.48
N GLY A 324 16.65 -8.26 -11.61
CA GLY A 324 18.00 -7.79 -11.85
C GLY A 324 19.04 -8.42 -10.92
N PRO A 325 20.26 -7.87 -10.91
CA PRO A 325 21.38 -8.42 -10.15
C PRO A 325 21.23 -8.30 -8.63
N TYR A 326 20.33 -7.44 -8.16
CA TYR A 326 20.15 -7.09 -6.75
C TYR A 326 18.81 -7.51 -6.17
N ALA A 327 18.13 -8.49 -6.79
CA ALA A 327 16.90 -9.10 -6.28
C ALA A 327 15.79 -8.08 -5.95
N LEU A 328 15.55 -7.08 -6.82
CA LEU A 328 14.52 -6.08 -6.65
C LEU A 328 13.13 -6.74 -6.63
N PRO A 329 12.30 -6.58 -5.57
CA PRO A 329 11.00 -7.23 -5.47
C PRO A 329 9.87 -6.44 -6.16
N TYR A 330 10.19 -5.45 -6.96
CA TYR A 330 9.25 -4.59 -7.68
C TYR A 330 9.32 -4.78 -9.18
N ARG A 331 8.22 -4.42 -9.86
CA ARG A 331 8.17 -4.27 -11.31
C ARG A 331 7.70 -2.88 -11.67
N TRP A 332 8.36 -2.31 -12.67
CA TRP A 332 7.93 -1.03 -13.23
C TRP A 332 6.70 -1.23 -14.11
N ARG A 333 5.83 -0.25 -14.14
CA ARG A 333 4.68 -0.29 -15.06
C ARG A 333 5.11 -0.08 -16.50
N PRO A 334 4.40 -0.65 -17.49
CA PRO A 334 3.16 -1.42 -17.34
C PRO A 334 3.42 -2.80 -16.73
N LEU A 335 2.47 -3.28 -15.90
CA LEU A 335 2.54 -4.63 -15.33
C LEU A 335 2.00 -5.69 -16.29
N THR A 336 1.31 -5.30 -17.34
CA THR A 336 0.77 -6.17 -18.39
C THR A 336 1.42 -5.81 -19.72
N TRP A 337 1.86 -6.81 -20.47
CA TRP A 337 2.51 -6.63 -21.79
C TRP A 337 2.19 -7.78 -22.74
N VAL A 338 2.47 -7.59 -24.05
CA VAL A 338 2.21 -8.58 -25.10
C VAL A 338 3.51 -9.03 -25.74
N VAL A 339 3.70 -10.35 -25.86
CA VAL A 339 4.80 -10.97 -26.63
C VAL A 339 4.21 -12.08 -27.49
N ASP A 340 4.53 -12.11 -28.78
CA ASP A 340 4.06 -13.11 -29.75
C ASP A 340 2.53 -13.30 -29.71
N GLY A 341 1.79 -12.21 -29.56
CA GLY A 341 0.32 -12.19 -29.52
C GLY A 341 -0.29 -12.75 -28.24
N LYS A 342 0.51 -13.05 -27.23
CA LYS A 342 0.07 -13.50 -25.90
C LYS A 342 0.26 -12.42 -24.87
N THR A 343 -0.74 -12.21 -24.02
CA THR A 343 -0.68 -11.27 -22.91
C THR A 343 -0.06 -11.92 -21.69
N TYR A 344 0.83 -11.19 -21.04
CA TYR A 344 1.50 -11.55 -19.79
C TYR A 344 1.29 -10.47 -18.75
N LEU A 345 1.37 -10.81 -17.48
CA LEU A 345 1.33 -9.86 -16.38
C LEU A 345 2.31 -10.24 -15.26
N ASN A 346 2.80 -9.24 -14.54
CA ASN A 346 3.44 -9.41 -13.24
C ASN A 346 2.42 -9.19 -12.14
N GLU A 347 2.65 -9.84 -11.01
CA GLU A 347 1.92 -9.60 -9.77
C GLU A 347 2.19 -8.18 -9.25
N ARG A 348 1.32 -7.76 -8.36
CA ARG A 348 1.48 -6.56 -7.59
C ARG A 348 1.56 -6.91 -6.10
N ALA A 349 2.67 -6.57 -5.47
CA ALA A 349 2.89 -6.81 -4.06
C ALA A 349 2.04 -5.88 -3.16
N ILE A 350 1.97 -6.19 -1.87
CA ILE A 350 1.31 -5.36 -0.85
C ILE A 350 2.11 -4.07 -0.65
N SER A 351 3.43 -4.18 -0.45
CA SER A 351 4.33 -3.04 -0.51
C SER A 351 4.75 -2.76 -1.94
N THR A 352 4.63 -1.53 -2.36
CA THR A 352 4.95 -1.12 -3.73
C THR A 352 5.58 0.27 -3.77
N GLN A 353 6.40 0.52 -4.77
CA GLN A 353 7.02 1.82 -5.04
C GLN A 353 6.01 2.93 -5.40
N GLN A 354 4.74 2.60 -5.50
CA GLN A 354 3.66 3.53 -5.88
C GLN A 354 2.83 4.00 -4.68
N THR A 355 3.21 3.57 -3.47
CA THR A 355 2.54 4.03 -2.24
C THR A 355 2.82 5.52 -2.04
N GLY A 356 1.79 6.34 -1.91
CA GLY A 356 1.93 7.73 -1.50
C GLY A 356 2.08 7.85 0.01
N PHE A 357 1.15 7.22 0.74
CA PHE A 357 1.21 7.11 2.20
C PHE A 357 0.66 5.78 2.70
N THR A 358 1.06 5.42 3.90
CA THR A 358 0.62 4.19 4.57
C THR A 358 0.34 4.47 6.04
N PHE A 359 -0.56 3.68 6.63
CA PHE A 359 -0.73 3.72 8.08
C PHE A 359 -1.18 2.38 8.68
N VAL A 360 -0.92 2.25 9.97
CA VAL A 360 -1.58 1.32 10.87
C VAL A 360 -2.31 2.15 11.92
N ALA A 361 -3.62 2.07 11.96
CA ALA A 361 -4.44 2.74 12.97
C ALA A 361 -4.71 1.79 14.14
N GLN A 362 -4.38 2.23 15.34
CA GLN A 362 -4.60 1.52 16.61
C GLN A 362 -5.66 2.27 17.41
N MET A 363 -6.77 1.62 17.75
CA MET A 363 -7.87 2.19 18.49
C MET A 363 -8.12 1.40 19.78
N ARG A 364 -8.22 2.09 20.94
CA ARG A 364 -8.23 1.46 22.26
C ARG A 364 -9.27 2.10 23.18
N ALA A 365 -10.31 1.33 23.54
CA ALA A 365 -11.46 1.80 24.31
C ALA A 365 -11.15 2.11 25.79
N TRP A 366 -10.08 1.57 26.36
CA TRP A 366 -9.71 1.75 27.77
C TRP A 366 -8.90 3.02 28.06
N LEU A 367 -8.54 3.76 27.04
CA LEU A 367 -7.85 5.04 27.15
C LEU A 367 -8.78 6.19 26.72
N PRO A 368 -8.59 7.41 27.26
CA PRO A 368 -9.29 8.57 26.73
C PRO A 368 -9.05 8.73 25.22
N ASP A 369 -10.06 9.10 24.44
CA ASP A 369 -9.97 9.17 22.98
C ASP A 369 -8.71 9.88 22.44
N PRO A 370 -8.26 11.03 22.98
CA PRO A 370 -7.06 11.70 22.48
C PRO A 370 -5.77 10.90 22.63
N VAL A 371 -5.78 9.90 23.52
CA VAL A 371 -4.62 9.04 23.85
C VAL A 371 -4.79 7.64 23.24
N GLY A 372 -6.02 7.15 23.21
CA GLY A 372 -6.35 5.77 22.78
C GLY A 372 -6.11 5.53 21.30
N GLY A 373 -6.37 6.53 20.46
CA GLY A 373 -6.14 6.46 19.01
C GLY A 373 -4.71 6.85 18.63
N VAL A 374 -4.04 5.98 17.89
CA VAL A 374 -2.72 6.26 17.29
C VAL A 374 -2.74 5.88 15.82
N LEU A 375 -2.55 6.85 14.97
CA LEU A 375 -2.28 6.64 13.55
C LEU A 375 -0.75 6.53 13.38
N TRP A 376 -0.26 5.32 13.23
CA TRP A 376 1.13 5.06 12.87
C TRP A 376 1.28 5.35 11.38
N PHE A 377 1.81 6.52 11.05
CA PHE A 377 1.78 7.08 9.70
C PHE A 377 3.16 7.08 9.05
N GLY A 378 3.22 6.71 7.76
CA GLY A 378 4.39 6.76 6.90
C GLY A 378 4.06 7.30 5.51
N VAL A 379 5.07 7.75 4.79
CA VAL A 379 4.95 8.20 3.39
C VAL A 379 5.86 7.38 2.50
N ASP A 380 5.56 7.34 1.20
CA ASP A 380 6.29 6.60 0.19
C ASP A 380 6.19 5.07 0.39
N ASP A 381 7.00 4.30 -0.30
CA ASP A 381 7.06 2.83 -0.27
C ASP A 381 7.01 2.25 1.15
N THR A 382 6.02 1.43 1.42
CA THR A 382 5.75 0.88 2.76
C THR A 382 6.92 0.08 3.34
N ALA A 383 7.70 -0.64 2.51
CA ALA A 383 8.89 -1.36 2.97
C ALA A 383 10.06 -0.42 3.30
N MET A 384 10.04 0.79 2.75
CA MET A 384 11.11 1.79 2.87
C MET A 384 10.74 2.93 3.83
N THR A 385 9.53 2.94 4.41
CA THR A 385 9.03 4.01 5.29
C THR A 385 9.20 3.70 6.77
N VAL A 386 9.05 4.71 7.61
CA VAL A 386 9.00 4.63 9.09
C VAL A 386 7.61 5.01 9.56
N TYR A 387 6.93 4.12 10.23
CA TYR A 387 5.64 4.39 10.86
C TYR A 387 5.81 5.28 12.09
N THR A 388 5.45 6.55 11.94
CA THR A 388 5.61 7.60 12.95
C THR A 388 4.31 7.78 13.73
N PRO A 389 4.32 7.85 15.08
CA PRO A 389 3.09 7.90 15.90
C PRO A 389 2.44 9.28 15.85
N MET A 390 1.22 9.34 15.30
CA MET A 390 0.32 10.50 15.29
C MET A 390 -0.91 10.18 16.14
N TYR A 391 -1.00 10.80 17.33
CA TYR A 391 -2.14 10.55 18.23
C TYR A 391 -3.41 11.25 17.73
N ALA A 392 -4.57 10.63 17.94
CA ALA A 392 -5.89 11.20 17.56
C ALA A 392 -6.17 12.56 18.18
N GLY A 393 -5.54 12.85 19.32
CA GLY A 393 -5.71 14.10 20.06
C GLY A 393 -4.85 15.28 19.63
N ILE A 394 -3.97 15.14 18.64
CA ILE A 394 -3.06 16.23 18.24
C ILE A 394 -3.81 17.41 17.60
N ARG A 395 -3.21 18.59 17.70
CA ARG A 395 -3.76 19.87 17.20
C ARG A 395 -2.95 20.47 16.06
N ALA A 396 -1.88 19.80 15.67
CA ALA A 396 -1.06 20.11 14.51
C ALA A 396 -0.30 18.85 14.12
N VAL A 397 0.09 18.77 12.86
CA VAL A 397 0.92 17.70 12.30
C VAL A 397 2.35 18.21 12.08
N PRO A 398 3.37 17.34 12.01
CA PRO A 398 4.73 17.75 11.65
C PRO A 398 4.73 18.45 10.30
N ARG A 399 5.40 19.60 10.19
CA ARG A 399 5.42 20.38 8.94
C ARG A 399 5.88 19.57 7.74
N ASN A 400 6.87 18.72 7.93
CA ASN A 400 7.45 17.89 6.87
C ASN A 400 6.50 16.81 6.32
N PHE A 401 5.41 16.50 7.03
CA PHE A 401 4.33 15.64 6.55
C PHE A 401 3.08 16.41 6.10
N ALA A 402 2.99 17.71 6.44
CA ALA A 402 1.77 18.49 6.25
C ALA A 402 1.47 18.77 4.78
N GLN A 403 0.18 18.96 4.49
CA GLN A 403 -0.31 19.40 3.18
C GLN A 403 0.34 20.74 2.75
N GLY A 404 0.62 20.85 1.46
CA GLY A 404 1.08 22.09 0.83
C GLY A 404 2.53 22.45 1.08
N VAL A 405 3.35 21.53 1.64
CA VAL A 405 4.81 21.74 1.76
C VAL A 405 5.52 21.53 0.44
N ALA A 406 5.04 20.58 -0.35
CA ALA A 406 5.46 20.32 -1.72
C ALA A 406 4.28 19.72 -2.50
N ASP A 407 4.52 19.26 -3.71
CA ASP A 407 3.57 18.56 -4.54
C ASP A 407 4.26 17.42 -5.32
N ARG A 408 3.49 16.65 -6.09
CA ARG A 408 4.01 15.53 -6.88
C ARG A 408 4.94 15.93 -8.02
N GLY A 409 4.90 17.19 -8.46
CA GLY A 409 5.69 17.70 -9.59
C GLY A 409 6.95 18.45 -9.18
N THR A 410 7.14 18.74 -7.87
CA THR A 410 8.24 19.59 -7.41
C THR A 410 8.94 18.97 -6.21
N PHE A 411 10.19 18.54 -6.39
CA PHE A 411 11.02 18.02 -5.31
C PHE A 411 11.29 19.08 -4.23
N SER A 412 11.21 18.69 -2.97
CA SER A 412 11.55 19.54 -1.84
C SER A 412 12.22 18.77 -0.71
N TRP A 413 13.32 19.29 -0.20
CA TRP A 413 13.98 18.77 1.00
C TRP A 413 13.17 18.99 2.29
N ASP A 414 12.16 19.84 2.28
CA ASP A 414 11.26 20.06 3.41
C ASP A 414 10.13 19.02 3.49
N SER A 415 9.90 18.27 2.41
CA SER A 415 8.88 17.22 2.33
C SER A 415 9.43 15.86 2.72
N SER A 416 8.80 15.20 3.68
CA SER A 416 9.15 13.81 4.02
C SER A 416 8.90 12.87 2.85
N PHE A 417 7.83 13.02 2.10
CA PHE A 417 7.60 12.18 0.92
C PHE A 417 8.81 12.18 -0.01
N TRP A 418 9.30 13.35 -0.41
CA TRP A 418 10.44 13.44 -1.33
C TRP A 418 11.75 12.94 -0.73
N VAL A 419 11.97 13.12 0.57
CA VAL A 419 13.16 12.58 1.26
C VAL A 419 13.09 11.06 1.32
N PHE A 420 11.93 10.47 1.59
CA PHE A 420 11.73 9.02 1.61
C PHE A 420 11.85 8.44 0.20
N ASN A 421 11.23 9.05 -0.78
CA ASN A 421 11.29 8.64 -2.18
C ASN A 421 12.73 8.69 -2.74
N TRP A 422 13.50 9.71 -2.36
CA TRP A 422 14.93 9.78 -2.72
C TRP A 422 15.73 8.61 -2.14
N VAL A 423 15.51 8.22 -0.90
CA VAL A 423 16.16 7.04 -0.29
C VAL A 423 15.69 5.75 -0.96
N ALA A 424 14.41 5.60 -1.20
CA ALA A 424 13.84 4.44 -1.87
C ALA A 424 14.41 4.24 -3.27
N ASN A 425 14.53 5.31 -4.07
CA ASN A 425 15.11 5.24 -5.41
C ASN A 425 16.59 4.84 -5.42
N GLN A 426 17.36 5.17 -4.39
CA GLN A 426 18.72 4.63 -4.23
C GLN A 426 18.67 3.10 -3.99
N ALA A 427 17.75 2.64 -3.14
CA ALA A 427 17.59 1.22 -2.84
C ALA A 427 17.13 0.41 -4.06
N TYR A 428 16.25 0.95 -4.89
CA TYR A 428 15.77 0.26 -6.10
C TYR A 428 16.90 -0.08 -7.08
N ALA A 429 17.94 0.72 -7.14
CA ALA A 429 19.10 0.46 -7.96
C ALA A 429 20.00 -0.67 -7.40
N ARG A 430 19.92 -0.95 -6.10
CA ARG A 430 20.78 -1.92 -5.41
C ARG A 430 20.07 -2.52 -4.18
N TRP A 431 18.91 -3.10 -4.38
CA TRP A 431 17.98 -3.49 -3.34
C TRP A 431 18.60 -4.37 -2.26
N SER A 432 19.17 -5.52 -2.62
CA SER A 432 19.66 -6.52 -1.65
C SER A 432 20.69 -5.96 -0.66
N ASP A 433 21.44 -4.94 -1.06
CA ASP A 433 22.47 -4.33 -0.21
C ASP A 433 21.90 -3.18 0.61
N ILE A 434 21.19 -2.24 -0.04
CA ILE A 434 20.75 -0.99 0.58
C ILE A 434 19.57 -1.22 1.52
N VAL A 435 18.64 -2.14 1.22
CA VAL A 435 17.49 -2.41 2.07
C VAL A 435 17.88 -2.82 3.49
N VAL A 436 19.04 -3.47 3.66
CA VAL A 436 19.54 -3.89 4.98
C VAL A 436 19.86 -2.69 5.87
N ASP A 437 20.52 -1.67 5.30
CA ASP A 437 20.82 -0.43 6.02
C ASP A 437 19.55 0.37 6.33
N VAL A 438 18.64 0.47 5.35
CA VAL A 438 17.35 1.14 5.53
C VAL A 438 16.54 0.49 6.64
N GLN A 439 16.40 -0.83 6.62
CA GLN A 439 15.66 -1.58 7.64
C GLN A 439 16.33 -1.51 9.03
N LYS A 440 17.65 -1.37 9.10
CA LYS A 440 18.36 -1.16 10.36
C LYS A 440 17.93 0.16 11.01
N GLU A 441 17.91 1.25 10.26
CA GLU A 441 17.48 2.57 10.74
C GLU A 441 15.97 2.60 11.05
N GLN A 442 15.15 1.98 10.20
CA GLN A 442 13.71 1.82 10.38
C GLN A 442 13.40 1.12 11.73
N ARG A 443 14.03 -0.04 11.97
CA ARG A 443 13.85 -0.79 13.23
C ARG A 443 14.31 0.00 14.44
N ALA A 444 15.38 0.79 14.33
CA ALA A 444 15.87 1.61 15.43
C ALA A 444 14.88 2.72 15.80
N LEU A 445 14.29 3.40 14.82
CA LEU A 445 13.31 4.46 15.03
C LEU A 445 11.99 3.90 15.58
N GLU A 446 11.42 2.91 14.92
CA GLU A 446 10.14 2.29 15.33
C GLU A 446 10.27 1.58 16.69
N GLY A 447 11.37 0.85 16.93
CA GLY A 447 11.66 0.24 18.22
C GLY A 447 11.73 1.26 19.36
N GLY A 448 12.30 2.44 19.10
CA GLY A 448 12.32 3.54 20.05
C GLY A 448 10.92 4.09 20.36
N PHE A 449 10.03 4.17 19.37
CA PHE A 449 8.64 4.60 19.58
C PHE A 449 7.87 3.62 20.44
N PHE A 450 7.94 2.32 20.15
CA PHE A 450 7.26 1.28 20.93
C PHE A 450 7.81 1.18 22.35
N ALA A 451 9.12 1.29 22.54
CA ALA A 451 9.72 1.28 23.87
C ALA A 451 9.27 2.47 24.74
N GLY A 452 9.04 3.63 24.13
CA GLY A 452 8.61 4.85 24.83
C GLY A 452 7.09 5.00 24.96
N GLN A 453 6.28 4.23 24.22
CA GLN A 453 4.83 4.44 24.11
C GLN A 453 4.11 4.44 25.45
N ALA A 454 4.38 3.46 26.32
CA ALA A 454 3.73 3.32 27.62
C ALA A 454 3.94 4.56 28.52
N GLU A 455 5.14 5.14 28.56
CA GLU A 455 5.43 6.33 29.38
C GLU A 455 4.80 7.60 28.79
N VAL A 456 4.80 7.73 27.47
CA VAL A 456 4.10 8.83 26.76
C VAL A 456 2.61 8.80 27.08
N GLU A 457 1.97 7.64 26.99
CA GLU A 457 0.54 7.48 27.24
C GLU A 457 0.18 7.67 28.70
N LYS A 458 0.97 7.14 29.64
CA LYS A 458 0.82 7.38 31.07
C LYS A 458 0.84 8.88 31.38
N THR A 459 1.85 9.60 30.88
CA THR A 459 1.96 11.05 31.04
C THR A 459 0.76 11.78 30.41
N ALA A 460 0.33 11.37 29.23
CA ALA A 460 -0.82 11.95 28.55
C ALA A 460 -2.13 11.74 29.34
N VAL A 461 -2.35 10.54 29.91
CA VAL A 461 -3.53 10.24 30.77
C VAL A 461 -3.51 11.08 32.05
N GLU A 462 -2.35 11.22 32.71
CA GLU A 462 -2.22 12.08 33.90
C GLU A 462 -2.56 13.55 33.58
N LYS A 463 -2.08 14.04 32.44
CA LYS A 463 -2.43 15.39 31.95
C LYS A 463 -3.90 15.49 31.60
N TYR A 464 -4.49 14.48 30.97
CA TYR A 464 -5.91 14.46 30.59
C TYR A 464 -6.84 14.57 31.81
N ARG A 465 -6.51 13.87 32.90
CA ARG A 465 -7.28 13.96 34.16
C ARG A 465 -7.29 15.38 34.74
N ARG A 466 -6.28 16.17 34.50
CA ARG A 466 -6.21 17.59 34.92
C ARG A 466 -6.86 18.52 33.91
N SER A 467 -6.59 18.30 32.63
CA SER A 467 -7.11 19.09 31.52
C SER A 467 -6.96 18.32 30.20
N PRO A 468 -8.05 18.03 29.47
CA PRO A 468 -7.97 17.47 28.13
C PRO A 468 -7.09 18.28 27.17
N ALA A 469 -7.08 19.63 27.30
CA ALA A 469 -6.24 20.50 26.49
C ALA A 469 -4.75 20.33 26.77
N ALA A 470 -4.35 20.07 28.03
CA ALA A 470 -2.96 19.81 28.40
C ALA A 470 -2.46 18.48 27.82
N ALA A 471 -3.28 17.45 27.80
CA ALA A 471 -2.95 16.19 27.16
C ALA A 471 -2.76 16.35 25.65
N ARG A 472 -3.71 17.03 24.98
CA ARG A 472 -3.63 17.29 23.53
C ARG A 472 -2.36 18.11 23.16
N LYS A 473 -2.02 19.11 23.97
CA LYS A 473 -0.78 19.89 23.77
C LYS A 473 0.46 18.98 23.86
N TYR A 474 0.55 18.16 24.91
CA TYR A 474 1.66 17.25 25.11
C TYR A 474 1.82 16.23 23.96
N LEU A 475 0.71 15.61 23.54
CA LEU A 475 0.71 14.67 22.43
C LEU A 475 1.05 15.34 21.09
N THR A 476 0.63 16.58 20.89
CA THR A 476 1.01 17.37 19.70
C THR A 476 2.52 17.61 19.66
N GLU A 477 3.09 18.11 20.76
CA GLU A 477 4.54 18.34 20.87
C GLU A 477 5.33 17.05 20.67
N TYR A 478 4.85 15.93 21.21
CA TYR A 478 5.47 14.62 21.01
C TYR A 478 5.42 14.17 19.54
N SER A 479 4.25 14.12 18.92
CA SER A 479 4.10 13.65 17.52
C SER A 479 4.86 14.52 16.53
N VAL A 480 4.81 15.86 16.70
CA VAL A 480 5.57 16.79 15.87
C VAL A 480 7.07 16.54 15.98
N LYS A 481 7.58 16.42 17.20
CA LYS A 481 9.00 16.13 17.44
C LYS A 481 9.45 14.79 16.85
N GLN A 482 8.60 13.74 16.92
CA GLN A 482 8.94 12.45 16.31
C GLN A 482 8.97 12.55 14.77
N GLY A 483 8.02 13.25 14.15
CA GLY A 483 8.01 13.46 12.70
C GLY A 483 9.24 14.25 12.21
N GLU A 484 9.64 15.29 12.91
CA GLU A 484 10.85 16.06 12.61
C GLU A 484 12.13 15.21 12.76
N LYS A 485 12.19 14.39 13.82
CA LYS A 485 13.30 13.46 14.06
C LYS A 485 13.43 12.44 12.94
N VAL A 486 12.32 11.82 12.53
CA VAL A 486 12.28 10.82 11.45
C VAL A 486 12.77 11.44 10.14
N HIS A 487 12.27 12.61 9.79
CA HIS A 487 12.69 13.34 8.58
C HIS A 487 14.19 13.61 8.55
N ALA A 488 14.74 14.18 9.62
CA ALA A 488 16.16 14.50 9.71
C ALA A 488 17.05 13.24 9.65
N ARG A 489 16.62 12.16 10.30
CA ARG A 489 17.35 10.88 10.28
C ARG A 489 17.32 10.23 8.90
N TRP A 490 16.17 10.29 8.21
CA TRP A 490 16.03 9.71 6.88
C TRP A 490 16.84 10.46 5.83
N ARG A 491 16.83 11.79 5.87
CA ARG A 491 17.69 12.60 5.03
C ARG A 491 19.17 12.25 5.21
N ARG A 492 19.63 12.16 6.46
CA ARG A 492 21.01 11.76 6.76
C ARG A 492 21.32 10.34 6.29
N LEU A 493 20.38 9.41 6.42
CA LEU A 493 20.52 8.05 5.90
C LEU A 493 20.79 8.08 4.40
N GLY A 494 20.00 8.81 3.60
CA GLY A 494 20.20 8.92 2.16
C GLY A 494 21.57 9.49 1.79
N GLU A 495 22.06 10.51 2.52
CA GLU A 495 23.41 11.05 2.35
C GLU A 495 24.49 9.98 2.64
N GLN A 496 24.31 9.19 3.68
CA GLN A 496 25.22 8.10 4.05
C GLN A 496 25.21 6.96 3.03
N LEU A 497 24.04 6.59 2.52
CA LEU A 497 23.89 5.55 1.49
C LEU A 497 24.60 5.95 0.19
N LEU A 498 24.46 7.21 -0.24
CA LEU A 498 25.14 7.72 -1.42
C LEU A 498 26.66 7.58 -1.29
N VAL A 499 27.23 7.91 -0.13
CA VAL A 499 28.68 7.77 0.13
C VAL A 499 29.10 6.31 0.23
N LYS A 500 28.30 5.46 0.90
CA LYS A 500 28.61 4.04 1.11
C LYS A 500 28.63 3.25 -0.19
N TYR A 501 27.70 3.54 -1.10
CA TYR A 501 27.45 2.76 -2.33
C TYR A 501 27.87 3.50 -3.62
N ILE A 502 28.76 4.47 -3.49
CA ILE A 502 29.21 5.29 -4.61
C ILE A 502 29.78 4.44 -5.77
N ASP A 503 29.32 4.71 -7.00
CA ASP A 503 29.80 4.11 -8.24
C ASP A 503 29.82 2.57 -8.24
N GLY A 504 28.88 1.94 -7.52
CA GLY A 504 28.78 0.48 -7.42
C GLY A 504 29.75 -0.17 -6.44
N ASN A 505 30.61 0.61 -5.78
CA ASN A 505 31.47 0.14 -4.70
C ASN A 505 30.70 0.00 -3.39
N VAL A 506 31.31 -0.64 -2.38
CA VAL A 506 30.81 -0.63 -0.99
C VAL A 506 31.93 -0.19 -0.07
N ARG A 507 31.71 0.93 0.59
CA ARG A 507 32.60 1.44 1.64
C ARG A 507 32.17 0.87 2.99
N ASP A 508 33.09 0.21 3.70
CA ASP A 508 32.84 -0.28 5.05
C ASP A 508 32.96 0.85 6.11
N ASP A 509 32.71 0.50 7.37
CA ASP A 509 32.71 1.45 8.50
C ASP A 509 34.13 2.06 8.75
N ASP A 510 35.19 1.35 8.35
CA ASP A 510 36.59 1.81 8.43
C ASP A 510 36.97 2.67 7.22
N GLY A 511 36.07 2.90 6.29
CA GLY A 511 36.28 3.71 5.09
C GLY A 511 36.98 2.96 3.93
N LYS A 512 37.24 1.67 4.09
CA LYS A 512 37.83 0.84 3.02
C LYS A 512 36.80 0.58 1.92
N VAL A 513 37.24 0.71 0.68
CA VAL A 513 36.40 0.46 -0.51
C VAL A 513 36.52 -1.01 -0.91
N ASN A 514 35.36 -1.67 -1.03
CA ASN A 514 35.23 -3.04 -1.49
C ASN A 514 34.49 -3.08 -2.84
N HIS A 515 34.78 -4.11 -3.65
CA HIS A 515 34.18 -4.32 -4.98
C HIS A 515 33.41 -5.64 -4.98
N PRO A 516 32.17 -5.67 -4.44
CA PRO A 516 31.39 -6.89 -4.35
C PRO A 516 31.04 -7.44 -5.73
N LYS A 517 31.06 -8.76 -5.86
CA LYS A 517 30.65 -9.47 -7.07
C LYS A 517 29.14 -9.68 -7.09
N HIS A 518 28.57 -9.77 -8.27
CA HIS A 518 27.24 -10.30 -8.44
C HIS A 518 27.16 -11.79 -8.10
N THR A 519 25.96 -12.30 -7.93
CA THR A 519 25.74 -13.74 -7.72
C THR A 519 26.13 -14.54 -8.95
N GLU A 520 26.55 -15.79 -8.75
CA GLU A 520 26.88 -16.71 -9.84
C GLU A 520 25.70 -16.88 -10.83
N SER A 521 24.47 -16.92 -10.33
CA SER A 521 23.26 -17.02 -11.15
C SER A 521 23.11 -15.82 -12.09
N TRP A 522 23.43 -14.61 -11.65
CA TRP A 522 23.38 -13.41 -12.49
C TRP A 522 24.49 -13.43 -13.57
N TYR A 523 25.70 -13.84 -13.21
CA TYR A 523 26.76 -14.00 -14.20
C TYR A 523 26.42 -15.05 -15.26
N ARG A 524 25.77 -16.17 -14.89
CA ARG A 524 25.28 -17.16 -15.85
C ARG A 524 24.21 -16.58 -16.79
N THR A 525 23.34 -15.71 -16.29
CA THR A 525 22.36 -15.00 -17.12
C THR A 525 23.05 -14.11 -18.14
N ILE A 526 24.05 -13.33 -17.73
CA ILE A 526 24.85 -12.50 -18.65
C ILE A 526 25.53 -13.36 -19.73
N VAL A 527 26.18 -14.46 -19.33
CA VAL A 527 26.88 -15.36 -20.29
C VAL A 527 25.89 -15.98 -21.28
N ARG A 528 24.70 -16.40 -20.81
CA ARG A 528 23.67 -16.93 -21.70
C ARG A 528 23.25 -15.89 -22.77
N ASP A 529 23.06 -14.65 -22.38
CA ASP A 529 22.57 -13.58 -23.27
C ASP A 529 23.68 -13.05 -24.21
N THR A 530 24.95 -13.08 -23.79
CA THR A 530 26.10 -12.54 -24.54
C THR A 530 26.89 -13.59 -25.30
N GLY A 531 26.68 -14.88 -25.02
CA GLY A 531 27.44 -15.98 -25.58
C GLY A 531 28.95 -15.84 -25.31
N LYS A 532 29.78 -16.09 -26.32
CA LYS A 532 31.23 -16.00 -26.19
C LYS A 532 31.79 -14.57 -26.22
N ARG A 533 30.95 -13.54 -26.40
CA ARG A 533 31.44 -12.15 -26.58
C ARG A 533 32.29 -11.64 -25.42
N LEU A 534 32.00 -12.09 -24.19
CA LEU A 534 32.71 -11.67 -22.98
C LEU A 534 33.71 -12.73 -22.47
N GLU A 535 33.88 -13.84 -23.19
CA GLU A 535 34.80 -14.88 -22.81
C GLU A 535 36.25 -14.39 -23.00
N VAL A 536 37.03 -14.46 -21.93
CA VAL A 536 38.48 -14.15 -22.02
C VAL A 536 39.19 -15.35 -22.61
N PRO A 537 39.89 -15.20 -23.75
CA PRO A 537 40.69 -16.28 -24.32
C PRO A 537 41.68 -16.81 -23.29
N GLN A 538 41.79 -18.14 -23.19
CA GLN A 538 42.84 -18.72 -22.35
C GLN A 538 44.21 -18.33 -22.95
N ALA A 539 45.04 -17.71 -22.14
CA ALA A 539 46.40 -17.42 -22.55
C ALA A 539 47.09 -18.76 -22.90
N PRO A 540 47.78 -18.85 -24.02
CA PRO A 540 48.59 -20.03 -24.29
C PRO A 540 49.52 -20.27 -23.10
N PRO A 541 49.81 -21.53 -22.75
CA PRO A 541 50.71 -21.84 -21.65
C PRO A 541 52.03 -21.09 -21.86
N VAL A 542 52.46 -20.37 -20.83
CA VAL A 542 53.75 -19.67 -20.83
C VAL A 542 54.81 -20.74 -20.98
N VAL A 543 55.36 -20.87 -22.20
CA VAL A 543 56.54 -21.70 -22.43
C VAL A 543 57.70 -20.98 -21.74
N THR A 544 57.98 -21.38 -20.52
CA THR A 544 59.18 -20.92 -19.81
C THR A 544 60.40 -21.38 -20.69
N PRO A 545 61.23 -20.47 -21.22
CA PRO A 545 62.41 -20.88 -21.96
C PRO A 545 63.25 -21.78 -21.06
N ALA A 546 63.64 -22.94 -21.57
CA ALA A 546 64.53 -23.83 -20.82
C ALA A 546 65.74 -23.01 -20.37
N VAL A 547 65.93 -22.88 -19.07
CA VAL A 547 67.17 -22.23 -18.53
C VAL A 547 68.33 -23.02 -19.03
N LYS A 548 69.10 -22.42 -19.92
CA LYS A 548 70.37 -23.01 -20.33
C LYS A 548 71.21 -23.24 -19.07
N PRO A 549 71.70 -24.47 -18.82
CA PRO A 549 72.58 -24.73 -17.70
C PRO A 549 73.77 -23.78 -17.70
N ALA A 550 74.02 -23.16 -16.58
CA ALA A 550 75.16 -22.27 -16.39
C ALA A 550 76.45 -22.98 -16.84
N PRO A 551 77.32 -22.32 -17.58
CA PRO A 551 78.60 -22.91 -17.98
C PRO A 551 79.39 -23.33 -16.72
N LYS A 552 79.87 -24.57 -16.74
CA LYS A 552 80.69 -25.09 -15.61
C LYS A 552 81.86 -24.14 -15.40
N PRO A 553 82.20 -23.81 -14.15
CA PRO A 553 83.38 -22.98 -13.89
C PRO A 553 84.65 -23.66 -14.39
N ARG A 554 85.49 -22.91 -15.10
CA ARG A 554 86.79 -23.38 -15.49
C ARG A 554 87.66 -23.73 -14.27
N PRO A 555 88.38 -24.83 -14.29
CA PRO A 555 89.25 -25.16 -13.17
C PRO A 555 90.33 -24.06 -13.02
N VAL A 556 90.39 -23.54 -11.81
CA VAL A 556 91.46 -22.59 -11.40
C VAL A 556 92.77 -23.37 -11.44
N GLY A 557 93.69 -22.94 -12.28
CA GLY A 557 95.02 -23.54 -12.36
C GLY A 557 95.79 -23.41 -11.08
N ASP A 558 96.42 -24.48 -10.68
CA ASP A 558 97.29 -24.60 -9.49
C ASP A 558 98.50 -23.62 -9.59
N PRO A 559 98.69 -22.68 -8.67
CA PRO A 559 99.77 -21.71 -8.70
C PRO A 559 101.13 -22.23 -8.29
N ARG A 560 101.36 -23.56 -8.31
CA ARG A 560 102.62 -24.18 -7.90
C ARG A 560 103.31 -24.93 -9.04
N ARG A 561 103.48 -24.32 -10.16
CA ARG A 561 104.52 -24.74 -11.12
C ARG A 561 104.99 -23.54 -11.96
N GLY A 562 106.23 -23.15 -11.69
CA GLY A 562 107.09 -22.29 -12.51
C GLY A 562 107.38 -20.95 -11.94
#